data_962aae519d1b7ee1cf49d694206c73ec
#
_entry.id   962aae519d1b7ee1cf49d694206c73ec
#
_cell.length_a   1.000
_cell.length_b   1.000
_cell.length_c   1.000
_cell.angle_alpha   90.00
_cell.angle_beta   90.00
_cell.angle_gamma   90.00
#
_symmetry.space_group_name_H-M   'P 1'
#
loop_
_entity.id
_entity.type
_entity.pdbx_description
1 polymer ?
#
loop_
_entity_poly.entity_id
_entity_poly.type
_entity_poly.pdbx_seq_one_letter_code
_entity_poly.pdbx_strand_id
1 'polypeptide(L)'
;MQQWQQITESSWLVLFSILGFGVGVFVYRRCGKHPLSHPLLISTPLIGLALYLLNIDYVDYYAANGVLNWLLGAATVALAVPLSLQIKNLSSLWPVILLTVLIGGLFAAGSVLVIGNWFMLEPTAILSLVAKSVTTPIAMIITEQLGGLITLITVLVLFTGIIGIIVAEPIFTFFNLQDERWQGLILGVSAHAIGTLKAFEKSPRCGAFSTIGMGLNGIWTTLFLIPLMHAFGP
;
A
#
# COMPACT_ATOMS: atom_id res chain seq x y z
N MET A 1 33.48 -8.28 -13.71
CA MET A 1 33.25 -9.69 -13.34
C MET A 1 32.61 -9.84 -11.97
N GLN A 2 32.99 -9.10 -10.94
CA GLN A 2 32.35 -9.16 -9.60
C GLN A 2 30.85 -8.82 -9.60
N GLN A 3 30.40 -7.85 -10.39
CA GLN A 3 28.97 -7.51 -10.50
C GLN A 3 28.11 -8.64 -11.07
N TRP A 4 28.62 -9.38 -12.05
CA TRP A 4 27.91 -10.53 -12.64
C TRP A 4 27.87 -11.75 -11.70
N GLN A 5 28.89 -11.96 -10.87
CA GLN A 5 28.90 -13.00 -9.85
C GLN A 5 27.88 -12.71 -8.74
N GLN A 6 27.78 -11.45 -8.27
CA GLN A 6 26.75 -11.07 -7.31
C GLN A 6 25.32 -11.25 -7.86
N ILE A 7 25.07 -10.97 -9.15
CA ILE A 7 23.76 -11.17 -9.78
C ILE A 7 23.41 -12.65 -9.87
N THR A 8 24.38 -13.53 -10.15
CA THR A 8 24.12 -14.98 -10.25
C THR A 8 23.96 -15.64 -8.88
N GLU A 9 24.72 -15.23 -7.88
CA GLU A 9 24.58 -15.74 -6.50
C GLU A 9 23.29 -15.28 -5.82
N SER A 10 22.69 -14.16 -6.27
CA SER A 10 21.46 -13.60 -5.68
C SER A 10 20.18 -14.02 -6.40
N SER A 11 20.29 -14.64 -7.58
CA SER A 11 19.11 -14.96 -8.42
C SER A 11 18.14 -15.98 -7.76
N TRP A 12 18.65 -16.87 -6.91
CA TRP A 12 17.83 -17.82 -6.18
C TRP A 12 16.93 -17.13 -5.12
N LEU A 13 17.38 -15.98 -4.54
CA LEU A 13 16.57 -15.22 -3.59
C LEU A 13 15.38 -14.54 -4.25
N VAL A 14 15.53 -14.11 -5.52
CA VAL A 14 14.41 -13.62 -6.33
C VAL A 14 13.40 -14.73 -6.58
N LEU A 15 13.89 -15.91 -7.00
CA LEU A 15 13.03 -17.10 -7.20
C LEU A 15 12.35 -17.50 -5.90
N PHE A 16 13.08 -17.46 -4.78
CA PHE A 16 12.54 -17.73 -3.45
C PHE A 16 11.40 -16.77 -3.08
N SER A 17 11.55 -15.48 -3.36
CA SER A 17 10.49 -14.46 -3.17
C SER A 17 9.26 -14.77 -4.03
N ILE A 18 9.46 -15.13 -5.31
CA ILE A 18 8.38 -15.48 -6.24
C ILE A 18 7.65 -16.73 -5.77
N LEU A 19 8.39 -17.77 -5.37
CA LEU A 19 7.81 -19.03 -4.86
C LEU A 19 7.06 -18.80 -3.55
N GLY A 20 7.64 -18.07 -2.61
CA GLY A 20 6.99 -17.71 -1.34
C GLY A 20 5.69 -16.95 -1.56
N PHE A 21 5.68 -15.98 -2.49
CA PHE A 21 4.47 -15.27 -2.88
C PHE A 21 3.47 -16.21 -3.59
N GLY A 22 3.95 -17.12 -4.43
CA GLY A 22 3.14 -18.14 -5.09
C GLY A 22 2.39 -19.03 -4.10
N VAL A 23 3.05 -19.44 -3.00
CA VAL A 23 2.40 -20.17 -1.89
C VAL A 23 1.28 -19.33 -1.29
N GLY A 24 1.55 -18.04 -1.02
CA GLY A 24 0.52 -17.12 -0.53
C GLY A 24 -0.68 -17.03 -1.47
N VAL A 25 -0.45 -16.89 -2.77
CA VAL A 25 -1.52 -16.87 -3.80
C VAL A 25 -2.28 -18.18 -3.84
N PHE A 26 -1.60 -19.31 -3.74
CA PHE A 26 -2.23 -20.64 -3.71
C PHE A 26 -3.17 -20.78 -2.51
N VAL A 27 -2.72 -20.42 -1.32
CA VAL A 27 -3.55 -20.43 -0.09
C VAL A 27 -4.75 -19.49 -0.24
N TYR A 28 -4.53 -18.28 -0.73
CA TYR A 28 -5.58 -17.29 -0.96
C TYR A 28 -6.70 -17.83 -1.86
N ARG A 29 -6.32 -18.44 -2.98
CA ARG A 29 -7.29 -19.05 -3.91
C ARG A 29 -8.03 -20.23 -3.28
N ARG A 30 -7.35 -21.07 -2.50
CA ARG A 30 -7.96 -22.21 -1.80
C ARG A 30 -8.93 -21.78 -0.70
N CYS A 31 -8.66 -20.67 -0.04
CA CYS A 31 -9.53 -20.08 0.99
C CYS A 31 -10.65 -19.19 0.43
N GLY A 32 -11.00 -19.32 -0.85
CA GLY A 32 -12.10 -18.56 -1.46
C GLY A 32 -11.84 -17.05 -1.53
N LYS A 33 -10.57 -16.64 -1.63
CA LYS A 33 -10.12 -15.24 -1.67
C LYS A 33 -10.49 -14.46 -0.41
N HIS A 34 -10.50 -15.13 0.73
CA HIS A 34 -10.79 -14.49 2.01
C HIS A 34 -9.70 -13.46 2.38
N PRO A 35 -10.04 -12.23 2.80
CA PRO A 35 -9.06 -11.17 3.10
C PRO A 35 -7.97 -11.58 4.10
N LEU A 36 -8.30 -12.36 5.13
CA LEU A 36 -7.33 -12.85 6.13
C LEU A 36 -6.32 -13.86 5.56
N SER A 37 -6.60 -14.47 4.40
CA SER A 37 -5.65 -15.30 3.68
C SER A 37 -4.92 -14.54 2.56
N HIS A 38 -4.94 -13.19 2.61
CA HIS A 38 -4.28 -12.36 1.59
C HIS A 38 -2.83 -12.81 1.34
N PRO A 39 -2.38 -12.90 0.08
CA PRO A 39 -1.07 -13.47 -0.24
C PRO A 39 0.08 -12.89 0.58
N LEU A 40 0.08 -11.57 0.81
CA LEU A 40 1.13 -10.92 1.61
C LEU A 40 1.10 -11.32 3.09
N LEU A 41 -0.08 -11.58 3.68
CA LEU A 41 -0.18 -12.06 5.08
C LEU A 41 0.41 -13.45 5.26
N ILE A 42 0.36 -14.27 4.23
CA ILE A 42 0.91 -15.63 4.25
C ILE A 42 2.37 -15.63 3.85
N SER A 43 2.71 -14.96 2.74
CA SER A 43 4.07 -15.01 2.19
C SER A 43 5.09 -14.26 3.04
N THR A 44 4.73 -13.10 3.64
CA THR A 44 5.68 -12.30 4.41
C THR A 44 6.22 -13.04 5.65
N PRO A 45 5.38 -13.62 6.54
CA PRO A 45 5.88 -14.40 7.65
C PRO A 45 6.61 -15.67 7.20
N LEU A 46 6.14 -16.32 6.12
CA LEU A 46 6.78 -17.52 5.57
C LEU A 46 8.20 -17.22 5.10
N ILE A 47 8.36 -16.16 4.29
CA ILE A 47 9.67 -15.74 3.80
C ILE A 47 10.55 -15.28 4.98
N GLY A 48 10.03 -14.47 5.89
CA GLY A 48 10.76 -13.99 7.06
C GLY A 48 11.27 -15.13 7.95
N LEU A 49 10.42 -16.13 8.21
CA LEU A 49 10.84 -17.33 8.97
C LEU A 49 11.94 -18.11 8.23
N ALA A 50 11.80 -18.28 6.93
CA ALA A 50 12.79 -19.00 6.14
C ALA A 50 14.13 -18.24 6.08
N LEU A 51 14.14 -16.92 5.93
CA LEU A 51 15.36 -16.11 6.00
C LEU A 51 16.06 -16.28 7.38
N TYR A 52 15.27 -16.25 8.45
CA TYR A 52 15.77 -16.46 9.80
C TYR A 52 16.41 -17.86 9.98
N LEU A 53 15.76 -18.92 9.51
CA LEU A 53 16.27 -20.28 9.58
C LEU A 53 17.52 -20.51 8.71
N LEU A 54 17.62 -19.80 7.59
CA LEU A 54 18.77 -19.88 6.68
C LEU A 54 19.90 -18.92 7.07
N ASN A 55 19.73 -18.12 8.15
CA ASN A 55 20.68 -17.10 8.59
C ASN A 55 21.04 -16.09 7.48
N ILE A 56 20.02 -15.68 6.66
CA ILE A 56 20.19 -14.68 5.61
C ILE A 56 19.80 -13.33 6.18
N ASP A 57 20.71 -12.35 6.08
CA ASP A 57 20.44 -10.99 6.51
C ASP A 57 19.38 -10.34 5.58
N TYR A 58 18.50 -9.55 6.17
CA TYR A 58 17.48 -8.81 5.42
C TYR A 58 18.07 -7.84 4.40
N VAL A 59 19.22 -7.22 4.71
CA VAL A 59 19.90 -6.29 3.80
C VAL A 59 20.33 -7.01 2.52
N ASP A 60 20.91 -8.20 2.66
CA ASP A 60 21.34 -9.01 1.51
C ASP A 60 20.14 -9.52 0.70
N TYR A 61 19.09 -9.96 1.38
CA TYR A 61 17.83 -10.34 0.75
C TYR A 61 17.20 -9.19 -0.02
N TYR A 62 17.15 -7.98 0.56
CA TYR A 62 16.58 -6.80 -0.08
C TYR A 62 17.39 -6.38 -1.31
N ALA A 63 18.73 -6.38 -1.21
CA ALA A 63 19.61 -6.05 -2.32
C ALA A 63 19.47 -7.06 -3.48
N ALA A 64 19.37 -8.36 -3.17
CA ALA A 64 19.17 -9.42 -4.15
C ALA A 64 17.86 -9.26 -4.94
N ASN A 65 16.82 -8.72 -4.31
CA ASN A 65 15.51 -8.48 -4.93
C ASN A 65 15.42 -7.14 -5.68
N GLY A 66 16.53 -6.46 -5.98
CA GLY A 66 16.56 -5.18 -6.70
C GLY A 66 15.79 -5.19 -8.03
N VAL A 67 15.78 -6.32 -8.76
CA VAL A 67 14.98 -6.50 -9.99
C VAL A 67 13.49 -6.36 -9.71
N LEU A 68 12.97 -6.94 -8.62
CA LEU A 68 11.56 -6.83 -8.24
C LEU A 68 11.23 -5.38 -7.85
N ASN A 69 12.13 -4.70 -7.16
CA ASN A 69 11.98 -3.28 -6.82
C ASN A 69 11.92 -2.40 -8.08
N TRP A 70 12.76 -2.68 -9.07
CA TRP A 70 12.72 -1.97 -10.35
C TRP A 70 11.41 -2.23 -11.11
N LEU A 71 10.94 -3.48 -11.15
CA LEU A 71 9.67 -3.87 -11.76
C LEU A 71 8.48 -3.22 -11.06
N LEU A 72 8.55 -2.94 -9.76
CA LEU A 72 7.51 -2.23 -9.03
C LEU A 72 7.27 -0.83 -9.62
N GLY A 73 8.33 -0.11 -9.99
CA GLY A 73 8.21 1.18 -10.68
C GLY A 73 7.49 1.05 -12.03
N ALA A 74 7.88 0.08 -12.86
CA ALA A 74 7.25 -0.19 -14.14
C ALA A 74 5.77 -0.60 -13.98
N ALA A 75 5.45 -1.45 -13.01
CA ALA A 75 4.08 -1.86 -12.69
C ALA A 75 3.22 -0.65 -12.25
N THR A 76 3.78 0.26 -11.46
CA THR A 76 3.09 1.48 -11.03
C THR A 76 2.74 2.37 -12.23
N VAL A 77 3.66 2.52 -13.19
CA VAL A 77 3.41 3.27 -14.42
C VAL A 77 2.35 2.57 -15.29
N ALA A 78 2.36 1.24 -15.35
CA ALA A 78 1.37 0.46 -16.11
C ALA A 78 -0.08 0.66 -15.61
N LEU A 79 -0.29 1.05 -14.35
CA LEU A 79 -1.60 1.42 -13.82
C LEU A 79 -2.20 2.66 -14.50
N ALA A 80 -1.39 3.47 -15.21
CA ALA A 80 -1.90 4.57 -16.03
C ALA A 80 -2.75 4.09 -17.22
N VAL A 81 -2.58 2.84 -17.69
CA VAL A 81 -3.35 2.30 -18.80
C VAL A 81 -4.85 2.20 -18.48
N PRO A 82 -5.30 1.47 -17.42
CA PRO A 82 -6.71 1.45 -17.07
C PRO A 82 -7.26 2.84 -16.69
N LEU A 83 -6.42 3.70 -16.13
CA LEU A 83 -6.79 5.09 -15.84
C LEU A 83 -7.09 5.86 -17.13
N SER A 84 -6.23 5.77 -18.15
CA SER A 84 -6.42 6.49 -19.42
C SER A 84 -7.71 6.10 -20.15
N LEU A 85 -8.13 4.85 -20.02
CA LEU A 85 -9.39 4.35 -20.59
C LEU A 85 -10.65 4.96 -19.93
N GLN A 86 -10.53 5.40 -18.68
CA GLN A 86 -11.65 5.96 -17.91
C GLN A 86 -11.63 7.51 -17.86
N ILE A 87 -10.56 8.16 -18.31
CA ILE A 87 -10.34 9.60 -18.13
C ILE A 87 -11.47 10.47 -18.71
N LYS A 88 -12.05 10.04 -19.83
CA LYS A 88 -13.18 10.74 -20.47
C LYS A 88 -14.44 10.75 -19.60
N ASN A 89 -14.61 9.75 -18.75
CA ASN A 89 -15.75 9.62 -17.85
C ASN A 89 -15.56 10.37 -16.53
N LEU A 90 -14.40 11.00 -16.34
CA LEU A 90 -14.03 11.65 -15.08
C LEU A 90 -14.34 13.15 -15.07
N SER A 91 -14.54 13.79 -16.24
CA SER A 91 -14.60 15.26 -16.35
C SER A 91 -15.62 15.90 -15.40
N SER A 92 -16.79 15.30 -15.22
CA SER A 92 -17.82 15.78 -14.31
C SER A 92 -17.62 15.36 -12.84
N LEU A 93 -16.74 14.40 -12.58
CA LEU A 93 -16.54 13.80 -11.25
C LEU A 93 -15.31 14.36 -10.50
N TRP A 94 -14.46 15.14 -11.19
CA TRP A 94 -13.22 15.66 -10.61
C TRP A 94 -13.41 16.39 -9.28
N PRO A 95 -14.39 17.29 -9.10
CA PRO A 95 -14.56 17.99 -7.82
C PRO A 95 -14.81 17.01 -6.66
N VAL A 96 -15.64 15.99 -6.90
CA VAL A 96 -15.97 14.98 -5.88
C VAL A 96 -14.77 14.09 -5.59
N ILE A 97 -14.03 13.68 -6.63
CA ILE A 97 -12.82 12.86 -6.48
C ILE A 97 -11.77 13.60 -5.64
N LEU A 98 -11.47 14.86 -6.01
CA LEU A 98 -10.47 15.67 -5.30
C LEU A 98 -10.89 15.93 -3.85
N LEU A 99 -12.17 16.23 -3.60
CA LEU A 99 -12.70 16.43 -2.26
C LEU A 99 -12.60 15.13 -1.43
N THR A 100 -12.93 13.99 -2.01
CA THR A 100 -12.83 12.68 -1.35
C THR A 100 -11.37 12.36 -0.96
N VAL A 101 -10.42 12.61 -1.87
CA VAL A 101 -8.99 12.39 -1.60
C VAL A 101 -8.50 13.35 -0.51
N LEU A 102 -8.86 14.62 -0.58
CA LEU A 102 -8.48 15.63 0.41
C LEU A 102 -9.01 15.26 1.80
N ILE A 103 -10.31 15.00 1.92
CA ILE A 103 -10.94 14.63 3.19
C ILE A 103 -10.38 13.30 3.70
N GLY A 104 -10.26 12.31 2.83
CA GLY A 104 -9.71 11.00 3.18
C GLY A 104 -8.27 11.07 3.67
N GLY A 105 -7.41 11.83 2.99
CA GLY A 105 -6.02 12.05 3.38
C GLY A 105 -5.88 12.81 4.70
N LEU A 106 -6.64 13.92 4.87
CA LEU A 106 -6.68 14.67 6.12
C LEU A 106 -7.19 13.81 7.29
N PHE A 107 -8.25 13.05 7.05
CA PHE A 107 -8.80 12.15 8.07
C PHE A 107 -7.80 11.04 8.45
N ALA A 108 -7.10 10.48 7.48
CA ALA A 108 -6.10 9.44 7.71
C ALA A 108 -4.93 9.95 8.57
N ALA A 109 -4.37 11.11 8.25
CA ALA A 109 -3.30 11.74 9.03
C ALA A 109 -3.81 12.27 10.38
N GLY A 110 -4.93 12.98 10.39
CA GLY A 110 -5.53 13.54 11.59
C GLY A 110 -5.94 12.48 12.61
N SER A 111 -6.46 11.34 12.16
CA SER A 111 -6.78 10.22 13.05
C SER A 111 -5.53 9.67 13.75
N VAL A 112 -4.40 9.63 13.09
CA VAL A 112 -3.12 9.22 13.70
C VAL A 112 -2.70 10.19 14.79
N LEU A 113 -2.77 11.49 14.51
CA LEU A 113 -2.42 12.52 15.50
C LEU A 113 -3.34 12.44 16.73
N VAL A 114 -4.65 12.37 16.51
CA VAL A 114 -5.63 12.31 17.61
C VAL A 114 -5.46 11.04 18.44
N ILE A 115 -5.43 9.88 17.78
CA ILE A 115 -5.32 8.59 18.47
C ILE A 115 -3.93 8.43 19.10
N GLY A 116 -2.86 8.81 18.38
CA GLY A 116 -1.50 8.71 18.88
C GLY A 116 -1.28 9.56 20.14
N ASN A 117 -1.78 10.80 20.16
CA ASN A 117 -1.72 11.65 21.35
C ASN A 117 -2.61 11.10 22.48
N TRP A 118 -3.80 10.58 22.17
CA TRP A 118 -4.65 9.97 23.19
C TRP A 118 -3.97 8.80 23.90
N PHE A 119 -3.29 7.94 23.15
CA PHE A 119 -2.54 6.80 23.71
C PHE A 119 -1.14 7.18 24.19
N MET A 120 -0.77 8.48 24.18
CA MET A 120 0.55 8.97 24.59
C MET A 120 1.71 8.26 23.87
N LEU A 121 1.53 8.00 22.58
CA LEU A 121 2.58 7.37 21.78
C LEU A 121 3.78 8.34 21.65
N GLU A 122 4.98 7.75 21.61
CA GLU A 122 6.20 8.50 21.30
C GLU A 122 6.06 9.29 19.99
N PRO A 123 6.55 10.54 19.92
CA PRO A 123 6.49 11.36 18.71
C PRO A 123 7.00 10.64 17.46
N THR A 124 8.10 9.88 17.58
CA THR A 124 8.69 9.09 16.51
C THR A 124 7.72 8.02 15.98
N ALA A 125 6.92 7.40 16.86
CA ALA A 125 5.91 6.44 16.48
C ALA A 125 4.76 7.13 15.73
N ILE A 126 4.29 8.30 16.19
CA ILE A 126 3.25 9.09 15.53
C ILE A 126 3.71 9.48 14.12
N LEU A 127 4.92 10.06 13.99
CA LEU A 127 5.50 10.45 12.71
C LEU A 127 5.68 9.27 11.75
N SER A 128 5.90 8.06 12.29
CA SER A 128 5.94 6.84 11.50
C SER A 128 4.58 6.42 10.95
N LEU A 129 3.48 6.78 11.63
CA LEU A 129 2.13 6.31 11.30
C LEU A 129 1.37 7.22 10.33
N VAL A 130 1.74 8.50 10.24
CA VAL A 130 0.93 9.50 9.50
C VAL A 130 0.82 9.21 8.00
N ALA A 131 1.81 8.55 7.41
CA ALA A 131 1.83 8.19 6.00
C ALA A 131 1.25 6.79 5.68
N LYS A 132 0.56 6.12 6.64
CA LYS A 132 0.11 4.72 6.50
C LYS A 132 -0.88 4.44 5.36
N SER A 133 -1.54 5.46 4.82
CA SER A 133 -2.60 5.32 3.80
C SER A 133 -2.10 5.44 2.35
N VAL A 134 -0.79 5.57 2.14
CA VAL A 134 -0.19 5.55 0.80
C VAL A 134 0.62 4.28 0.56
N THR A 135 1.14 4.11 -0.66
CA THR A 135 1.95 2.94 -1.00
C THR A 135 3.26 2.92 -0.22
N THR A 136 3.75 1.73 0.10
CA THR A 136 4.97 1.53 0.92
C THR A 136 6.16 2.40 0.47
N PRO A 137 6.53 2.51 -0.81
CA PRO A 137 7.65 3.36 -1.22
C PRO A 137 7.46 4.84 -0.86
N ILE A 138 6.26 5.38 -1.09
CA ILE A 138 5.93 6.78 -0.75
C ILE A 138 5.93 6.96 0.78
N ALA A 139 5.33 6.03 1.50
CA ALA A 139 5.25 6.06 2.95
C ALA A 139 6.65 6.04 3.60
N MET A 140 7.57 5.21 3.10
CA MET A 140 8.95 5.12 3.59
C MET A 140 9.70 6.44 3.43
N ILE A 141 9.63 7.06 2.24
CA ILE A 141 10.31 8.34 1.96
C ILE A 141 9.77 9.45 2.86
N ILE A 142 8.46 9.56 3.02
CA ILE A 142 7.83 10.56 3.89
C ILE A 142 8.23 10.34 5.34
N THR A 143 8.17 9.09 5.81
CA THR A 143 8.51 8.72 7.19
C THR A 143 9.97 9.04 7.50
N GLU A 144 10.89 8.76 6.57
CA GLU A 144 12.30 9.10 6.71
C GLU A 144 12.52 10.62 6.84
N GLN A 145 11.85 11.41 5.99
CA GLN A 145 11.93 12.87 6.04
C GLN A 145 11.35 13.48 7.32
N LEU A 146 10.37 12.81 7.92
CA LEU A 146 9.77 13.22 9.19
C LEU A 146 10.55 12.71 10.42
N GLY A 147 11.60 11.90 10.24
CA GLY A 147 12.37 11.32 11.34
C GLY A 147 11.68 10.13 12.03
N GLY A 148 10.72 9.50 11.38
CA GLY A 148 10.04 8.29 11.86
C GLY A 148 10.80 7.00 11.56
N LEU A 149 10.24 5.86 11.98
CA LEU A 149 10.82 4.52 11.84
C LEU A 149 10.35 3.85 10.55
N ILE A 150 11.25 3.69 9.56
CA ILE A 150 10.96 3.07 8.26
C ILE A 150 10.42 1.65 8.43
N THR A 151 11.00 0.86 9.34
CA THR A 151 10.54 -0.51 9.61
C THR A 151 9.10 -0.54 10.10
N LEU A 152 8.72 0.39 10.98
CA LEU A 152 7.38 0.46 11.55
C LEU A 152 6.36 0.80 10.46
N ILE A 153 6.62 1.83 9.63
CA ILE A 153 5.68 2.21 8.58
C ILE A 153 5.52 1.10 7.52
N THR A 154 6.59 0.39 7.16
CA THR A 154 6.52 -0.71 6.20
C THR A 154 5.52 -1.78 6.62
N VAL A 155 5.56 -2.19 7.89
CA VAL A 155 4.62 -3.15 8.45
C VAL A 155 3.21 -2.58 8.53
N LEU A 156 3.07 -1.32 8.94
CA LEU A 156 1.76 -0.69 9.14
C LEU A 156 1.02 -0.37 7.83
N VAL A 157 1.73 -0.03 6.76
CA VAL A 157 1.12 0.09 5.43
C VAL A 157 0.48 -1.23 5.02
N LEU A 158 1.16 -2.36 5.21
CA LEU A 158 0.61 -3.69 4.92
C LEU A 158 -0.68 -3.95 5.71
N PHE A 159 -0.65 -3.74 7.02
CA PHE A 159 -1.83 -3.92 7.88
C PHE A 159 -2.96 -2.96 7.52
N THR A 160 -2.65 -1.68 7.23
CA THR A 160 -3.65 -0.70 6.80
C THR A 160 -4.38 -1.15 5.54
N GLY A 161 -3.64 -1.63 4.54
CA GLY A 161 -4.24 -2.14 3.31
C GLY A 161 -5.15 -3.34 3.55
N ILE A 162 -4.71 -4.30 4.36
CA ILE A 162 -5.47 -5.52 4.66
C ILE A 162 -6.72 -5.21 5.49
N ILE A 163 -6.58 -4.42 6.55
CA ILE A 163 -7.73 -3.98 7.36
C ILE A 163 -8.70 -3.19 6.48
N GLY A 164 -8.18 -2.33 5.60
CA GLY A 164 -8.99 -1.55 4.67
C GLY A 164 -9.87 -2.42 3.77
N ILE A 165 -9.34 -3.49 3.18
CA ILE A 165 -10.14 -4.40 2.35
C ILE A 165 -11.12 -5.28 3.16
N ILE A 166 -10.79 -5.62 4.42
CA ILE A 166 -11.69 -6.37 5.31
C ILE A 166 -12.90 -5.51 5.69
N VAL A 167 -12.66 -4.25 6.02
CA VAL A 167 -13.68 -3.34 6.55
C VAL A 167 -14.52 -2.71 5.42
N ALA A 168 -13.97 -2.64 4.20
CA ALA A 168 -14.63 -1.97 3.08
C ALA A 168 -15.98 -2.59 2.70
N GLU A 169 -16.06 -3.91 2.52
CA GLU A 169 -17.32 -4.56 2.10
C GLU A 169 -18.46 -4.40 3.12
N PRO A 170 -18.26 -4.62 4.45
CA PRO A 170 -19.23 -4.27 5.46
C PRO A 170 -19.71 -2.81 5.40
N ILE A 171 -18.76 -1.86 5.20
CA ILE A 171 -19.09 -0.43 5.09
C ILE A 171 -19.93 -0.18 3.83
N PHE A 172 -19.53 -0.71 2.67
CA PHE A 172 -20.29 -0.55 1.43
C PHE A 172 -21.71 -1.09 1.56
N THR A 173 -21.88 -2.23 2.22
CA THR A 173 -23.19 -2.82 2.49
C THR A 173 -24.02 -1.96 3.45
N PHE A 174 -23.42 -1.51 4.55
CA PHE A 174 -24.08 -0.69 5.55
C PHE A 174 -24.59 0.64 4.99
N PHE A 175 -23.80 1.31 4.14
CA PHE A 175 -24.18 2.56 3.49
C PHE A 175 -24.93 2.36 2.16
N ASN A 176 -25.25 1.11 1.78
CA ASN A 176 -25.87 0.77 0.48
C ASN A 176 -25.15 1.38 -0.71
N LEU A 177 -23.80 1.42 -0.68
CA LEU A 177 -22.96 1.97 -1.72
C LEU A 177 -22.79 0.95 -2.85
N GLN A 178 -23.61 1.05 -3.89
CA GLN A 178 -23.64 0.11 -5.02
C GLN A 178 -22.73 0.53 -6.19
N ASP A 179 -22.39 1.81 -6.30
CA ASP A 179 -21.60 2.32 -7.42
C ASP A 179 -20.11 1.92 -7.28
N GLU A 180 -19.66 1.07 -8.18
CA GLU A 180 -18.27 0.57 -8.23
C GLU A 180 -17.21 1.68 -8.35
N ARG A 181 -17.57 2.85 -8.90
CA ARG A 181 -16.66 3.99 -9.00
C ARG A 181 -16.24 4.48 -7.63
N TRP A 182 -17.22 4.70 -6.76
CA TRP A 182 -16.98 5.18 -5.40
C TRP A 182 -16.36 4.11 -4.51
N GLN A 183 -16.78 2.85 -4.67
CA GLN A 183 -16.13 1.73 -3.98
C GLN A 183 -14.65 1.66 -4.34
N GLY A 184 -14.32 1.76 -5.64
CA GLY A 184 -12.94 1.79 -6.11
C GLY A 184 -12.18 2.98 -5.52
N LEU A 185 -12.71 4.19 -5.63
CA LEU A 185 -12.06 5.40 -5.11
C LEU A 185 -11.73 5.27 -3.62
N ILE A 186 -12.68 4.80 -2.81
CA ILE A 186 -12.51 4.58 -1.37
C ILE A 186 -11.41 3.55 -1.12
N LEU A 187 -11.43 2.41 -1.83
CA LEU A 187 -10.40 1.38 -1.69
C LEU A 187 -9.00 1.91 -2.04
N GLY A 188 -8.90 2.74 -3.07
CA GLY A 188 -7.61 3.34 -3.46
C GLY A 188 -7.07 4.33 -2.43
N VAL A 189 -7.93 5.18 -1.88
CA VAL A 189 -7.55 6.18 -0.87
C VAL A 189 -7.22 5.54 0.49
N SER A 190 -8.01 4.56 0.92
CA SER A 190 -7.89 3.97 2.26
C SER A 190 -6.93 2.78 2.35
N ALA A 191 -6.86 1.96 1.29
CA ALA A 191 -6.12 0.70 1.26
C ALA A 191 -5.06 0.62 0.14
N HIS A 192 -4.78 1.76 -0.50
CA HIS A 192 -3.71 1.97 -1.49
C HIS A 192 -3.58 0.82 -2.52
N ALA A 193 -2.38 0.24 -2.71
CA ALA A 193 -2.13 -0.81 -3.70
C ALA A 193 -2.91 -2.10 -3.40
N ILE A 194 -3.04 -2.49 -2.12
CA ILE A 194 -3.78 -3.68 -1.70
C ILE A 194 -5.27 -3.51 -2.03
N GLY A 195 -5.84 -2.35 -1.72
CA GLY A 195 -7.21 -2.00 -2.09
C GLY A 195 -7.43 -1.96 -3.60
N THR A 196 -6.44 -1.47 -4.35
CA THR A 196 -6.49 -1.42 -5.81
C THR A 196 -6.50 -2.81 -6.43
N LEU A 197 -5.68 -3.74 -5.92
CA LEU A 197 -5.74 -5.14 -6.34
C LEU A 197 -7.12 -5.74 -6.09
N LYS A 198 -7.68 -5.51 -4.90
CA LYS A 198 -9.03 -5.97 -4.55
C LYS A 198 -10.10 -5.36 -5.44
N ALA A 199 -9.98 -4.07 -5.78
CA ALA A 199 -10.88 -3.38 -6.68
C ALA A 199 -10.86 -3.96 -8.11
N PHE A 200 -9.67 -4.33 -8.63
CA PHE A 200 -9.55 -5.02 -9.93
C PHE A 200 -10.14 -6.43 -9.91
N GLU A 201 -10.11 -7.12 -8.78
CA GLU A 201 -10.81 -8.42 -8.66
C GLU A 201 -12.32 -8.28 -8.79
N LYS A 202 -12.89 -7.12 -8.44
CA LYS A 202 -14.31 -6.82 -8.54
C LYS A 202 -14.69 -6.46 -9.97
N SER A 203 -14.05 -5.46 -10.54
CA SER A 203 -14.21 -5.09 -11.95
C SER A 203 -13.10 -4.17 -12.44
N PRO A 204 -12.85 -4.09 -13.77
CA PRO A 204 -11.93 -3.11 -14.35
C PRO A 204 -12.29 -1.66 -14.03
N ARG A 205 -13.59 -1.38 -13.91
CA ARG A 205 -14.10 -0.03 -13.57
C ARG A 205 -13.77 0.33 -12.12
N CYS A 206 -14.03 -0.57 -11.18
CA CYS A 206 -13.68 -0.40 -9.78
C CYS A 206 -12.16 -0.22 -9.62
N GLY A 207 -11.35 -1.06 -10.29
CA GLY A 207 -9.89 -0.96 -10.28
C GLY A 207 -9.36 0.35 -10.83
N ALA A 208 -9.92 0.87 -11.93
CA ALA A 208 -9.51 2.15 -12.50
C ALA A 208 -9.75 3.32 -11.52
N PHE A 209 -10.92 3.38 -10.89
CA PHE A 209 -11.22 4.41 -9.89
C PHE A 209 -10.36 4.26 -8.62
N SER A 210 -10.02 3.03 -8.24
CA SER A 210 -9.08 2.78 -7.15
C SER A 210 -7.68 3.28 -7.49
N THR A 211 -7.22 3.07 -8.72
CA THR A 211 -5.94 3.61 -9.19
C THR A 211 -5.89 5.14 -9.11
N ILE A 212 -7.01 5.82 -9.47
CA ILE A 212 -7.14 7.28 -9.32
C ILE A 212 -7.01 7.67 -7.85
N GLY A 213 -7.80 7.05 -6.98
CA GLY A 213 -7.78 7.33 -5.54
C GLY A 213 -6.39 7.15 -4.94
N MET A 214 -5.75 6.02 -5.23
CA MET A 214 -4.39 5.70 -4.78
C MET A 214 -3.36 6.72 -5.27
N GLY A 215 -3.39 7.04 -6.58
CA GLY A 215 -2.43 7.97 -7.19
C GLY A 215 -2.59 9.39 -6.66
N LEU A 216 -3.81 9.91 -6.62
CA LEU A 216 -4.08 11.25 -6.11
C LEU A 216 -3.80 11.35 -4.60
N ASN A 217 -4.12 10.32 -3.82
CA ASN A 217 -3.78 10.30 -2.40
C ASN A 217 -2.25 10.28 -2.18
N GLY A 218 -1.51 9.55 -3.03
CA GLY A 218 -0.05 9.59 -3.03
C GLY A 218 0.50 10.98 -3.31
N ILE A 219 -0.01 11.66 -4.34
CA ILE A 219 0.38 13.04 -4.70
C ILE A 219 0.04 13.99 -3.56
N TRP A 220 -1.20 13.95 -3.06
CA TRP A 220 -1.65 14.80 -1.95
C TRP A 220 -0.77 14.63 -0.71
N THR A 221 -0.54 13.38 -0.31
CA THR A 221 0.25 13.07 0.88
C THR A 221 1.70 13.55 0.73
N THR A 222 2.31 13.34 -0.45
CA THR A 222 3.69 13.79 -0.71
C THR A 222 3.82 15.30 -0.66
N LEU A 223 2.85 16.04 -1.17
CA LEU A 223 2.94 17.51 -1.25
C LEU A 223 2.55 18.19 0.06
N PHE A 224 1.58 17.66 0.79
CA PHE A 224 0.96 18.39 1.91
C PHE A 224 1.25 17.80 3.28
N LEU A 225 1.53 16.50 3.40
CA LEU A 225 1.68 15.88 4.72
C LEU A 225 2.90 16.39 5.47
N ILE A 226 4.05 16.54 4.80
CA ILE A 226 5.29 17.02 5.44
C ILE A 226 5.11 18.45 5.98
N PRO A 227 4.64 19.44 5.18
CA PRO A 227 4.32 20.78 5.71
C PRO A 227 3.31 20.76 6.86
N LEU A 228 2.28 19.90 6.78
CA LEU A 228 1.29 19.77 7.86
C LEU A 228 1.92 19.24 9.15
N MET A 229 2.82 18.25 9.06
CA MET A 229 3.51 17.72 10.23
C MET A 229 4.47 18.73 10.85
N HIS A 230 5.13 19.55 10.05
CA HIS A 230 5.96 20.65 10.59
C HIS A 230 5.12 21.74 11.29
N ALA A 231 3.88 21.93 10.87
CA ALA A 231 2.99 22.95 11.46
C ALA A 231 2.20 22.43 12.67
N PHE A 232 1.80 21.18 12.69
CA PHE A 232 0.84 20.61 13.65
C PHE A 232 1.28 19.27 14.28
N GLY A 233 2.41 18.73 13.86
CA GLY A 233 2.96 17.49 14.39
C GLY A 233 3.57 17.66 15.80
N PRO A 234 3.86 16.52 16.45
CA PRO A 234 4.48 16.50 17.76
C PRO A 234 5.94 16.91 17.72
#